data_d5bd0e835036a3b272074f47c1844f62
#
_entry.id   d5bd0e835036a3b272074f47c1844f62
#
_cell.length_a   1.000
_cell.length_b   1.000
_cell.length_c   1.000
_cell.angle_alpha   90.00
_cell.angle_beta   90.00
_cell.angle_gamma   90.00
#
_symmetry.space_group_name_H-M   'P 1'
#
loop_
_entity.id
_entity.type
_entity.pdbx_description
1 polymer ?
#
loop_
_entity_poly.entity_id
_entity_poly.type
_entity_poly.pdbx_seq_one_letter_code
_entity_poly.pdbx_strand_id
1 'polypeptide(L)'
;MPRQENAPAQRNERHTFFDLYREGNRSMPKFNIDEKYLIDCFKEIVSVPSPVGYYTQMNPVLEKIAASFGQKVTYDHKSTAYIHLEGQDHSKKVLIGAHADTIGCVVRRIDPNGWLRLRNLGGVPYASLEGETVTVHTRDGREYTGLVACQSHSVHVFDDAYTSERSEKTMVVILDENVKTKAEVSALGIRNGDFVSVDPRCQFTKNGYLKSRYIDDKAAIACVFTMLKYLTKNNLTPKYDTVLAFPYGEEIGFGGTYVPEGVSEYVAIDIGLIGPDYDGSEFNVAICAKDASAPYDYDLTNRLIAYAEKAGCDYAVDVFYRYGTDGNAAVRAGNNLRAAAFGMPVLCSLGMERTHILSLNNTTNLLLAYILDI
;
A
#
# COMPACT_ATOMS: atom_id res chain seq x y z
N MET A 1 23.67 52.85 22.30
CA MET A 1 23.32 51.45 22.09
C MET A 1 21.80 51.33 22.21
N PRO A 2 21.06 51.12 21.09
CA PRO A 2 19.61 50.88 21.17
C PRO A 2 19.34 49.41 21.50
N ARG A 3 18.36 49.17 22.32
CA ARG A 3 17.86 47.85 22.74
C ARG A 3 17.21 47.17 21.52
N GLN A 4 17.64 45.92 21.21
CA GLN A 4 16.94 45.06 20.29
C GLN A 4 15.60 44.65 20.92
N GLU A 5 14.49 45.01 20.31
CA GLU A 5 13.17 44.49 20.58
C GLU A 5 13.13 43.05 20.06
N ASN A 6 12.83 42.11 20.96
CA ASN A 6 12.55 40.72 20.62
C ASN A 6 11.25 40.65 19.80
N ALA A 7 11.34 40.25 18.55
CA ALA A 7 10.18 39.88 17.77
C ALA A 7 9.45 38.67 18.42
N PRO A 8 8.12 38.67 18.45
CA PRO A 8 7.38 37.56 19.04
C PRO A 8 7.60 36.28 18.20
N ALA A 9 7.89 35.18 18.89
CA ALA A 9 8.00 33.87 18.28
C ALA A 9 6.71 33.57 17.48
N GLN A 10 6.83 33.40 16.18
CA GLN A 10 5.74 32.92 15.34
C GLN A 10 5.29 31.54 15.89
N ARG A 11 4.09 31.48 16.45
CA ARG A 11 3.40 30.23 16.73
C ARG A 11 3.29 29.48 15.41
N ASN A 12 3.99 28.37 15.29
CA ASN A 12 3.75 27.39 14.23
C ASN A 12 2.34 26.82 14.41
N GLU A 13 1.35 27.50 13.87
CA GLU A 13 0.00 26.95 13.75
C GLU A 13 0.13 25.74 12.79
N ARG A 14 -0.14 24.55 13.31
CA ARG A 14 -0.30 23.36 12.47
C ARG A 14 -1.57 23.59 11.69
N HIS A 15 -1.46 23.74 10.36
CA HIS A 15 -2.63 23.69 9.49
C HIS A 15 -3.39 22.41 9.83
N THR A 16 -4.65 22.56 10.18
CA THR A 16 -5.53 21.41 10.40
C THR A 16 -6.00 20.91 9.04
N PHE A 17 -6.44 19.67 8.99
CA PHE A 17 -7.12 19.10 7.84
C PHE A 17 -8.22 20.05 7.26
N PHE A 18 -9.00 20.70 8.14
CA PHE A 18 -10.00 21.69 7.77
C PHE A 18 -9.42 22.90 7.02
N ASP A 19 -8.21 23.31 7.36
CA ASP A 19 -7.55 24.45 6.70
C ASP A 19 -7.15 24.08 5.27
N LEU A 20 -6.67 22.86 5.03
CA LEU A 20 -6.30 22.37 3.70
C LEU A 20 -7.52 22.31 2.74
N TYR A 21 -8.69 21.91 3.22
CA TYR A 21 -9.92 21.95 2.41
C TYR A 21 -10.36 23.39 2.11
N ARG A 22 -10.28 24.30 3.07
CA ARG A 22 -10.66 25.73 2.90
C ARG A 22 -9.73 26.44 1.91
N GLU A 23 -8.44 26.21 1.99
CA GLU A 23 -7.47 26.82 1.06
C GLU A 23 -7.69 26.35 -0.39
N GLY A 24 -8.15 25.12 -0.61
CA GLY A 24 -8.47 24.58 -1.93
C GLY A 24 -9.88 24.89 -2.46
N ASN A 25 -10.73 25.63 -1.72
CA ASN A 25 -12.14 25.86 -2.04
C ASN A 25 -12.95 24.57 -2.29
N ARG A 26 -12.59 23.47 -1.55
CA ARG A 26 -13.15 22.12 -1.70
C ARG A 26 -14.30 21.89 -0.73
N SER A 27 -15.25 21.06 -1.13
CA SER A 27 -16.31 20.61 -0.23
C SER A 27 -15.74 19.72 0.88
N MET A 28 -16.31 19.85 2.08
CA MET A 28 -15.94 18.98 3.21
C MET A 28 -16.58 17.60 3.03
N PRO A 29 -15.81 16.50 3.15
CA PRO A 29 -16.38 15.16 3.14
C PRO A 29 -17.37 14.97 4.30
N LYS A 30 -18.35 14.09 4.08
CA LYS A 30 -19.46 13.81 5.01
C LYS A 30 -18.99 13.23 6.35
N PHE A 31 -17.96 12.36 6.32
CA PHE A 31 -17.49 11.67 7.49
C PHE A 31 -16.22 12.32 8.04
N ASN A 32 -16.30 12.80 9.29
CA ASN A 32 -15.15 13.37 9.99
C ASN A 32 -14.31 12.22 10.59
N ILE A 33 -13.40 11.67 9.79
CA ILE A 33 -12.52 10.57 10.20
C ILE A 33 -11.39 11.06 11.11
N ASP A 34 -10.77 10.14 11.84
CA ASP A 34 -9.59 10.42 12.66
C ASP A 34 -8.31 10.37 11.79
N GLU A 35 -7.94 11.52 11.22
CA GLU A 35 -6.76 11.66 10.36
C GLU A 35 -5.45 11.30 11.11
N LYS A 36 -5.37 11.67 12.39
CA LYS A 36 -4.18 11.31 13.18
C LYS A 36 -4.03 9.80 13.28
N TYR A 37 -5.13 9.08 13.50
CA TYR A 37 -5.12 7.63 13.52
C TYR A 37 -4.74 7.04 12.17
N LEU A 38 -5.29 7.58 11.07
CA LEU A 38 -4.95 7.15 9.71
C LEU A 38 -3.44 7.22 9.45
N ILE A 39 -2.82 8.34 9.80
CA ILE A 39 -1.37 8.55 9.66
C ILE A 39 -0.58 7.58 10.56
N ASP A 40 -0.97 7.44 11.82
CA ASP A 40 -0.26 6.60 12.78
C ASP A 40 -0.39 5.11 12.39
N CYS A 41 -1.58 4.67 11.97
CA CYS A 41 -1.84 3.33 11.47
C CYS A 41 -1.02 3.02 10.21
N PHE A 42 -0.99 3.95 9.25
CA PHE A 42 -0.14 3.78 8.06
C PHE A 42 1.34 3.63 8.44
N LYS A 43 1.86 4.48 9.32
CA LYS A 43 3.27 4.38 9.77
C LYS A 43 3.58 3.06 10.46
N GLU A 44 2.67 2.54 11.27
CA GLU A 44 2.82 1.22 11.90
C GLU A 44 2.87 0.12 10.84
N ILE A 45 1.91 0.09 9.91
CA ILE A 45 1.78 -0.94 8.89
C ILE A 45 2.94 -0.89 7.88
N VAL A 46 3.33 0.32 7.42
CA VAL A 46 4.36 0.46 6.39
C VAL A 46 5.75 0.09 6.90
N SER A 47 5.99 0.19 8.20
CA SER A 47 7.26 -0.20 8.81
C SER A 47 7.49 -1.71 8.87
N VAL A 48 6.45 -2.51 8.64
CA VAL A 48 6.51 -3.98 8.73
C VAL A 48 6.76 -4.57 7.34
N PRO A 49 7.85 -5.31 7.12
CA PRO A 49 8.15 -5.91 5.83
C PRO A 49 7.15 -7.02 5.48
N SER A 50 6.69 -7.00 4.24
CA SER A 50 5.80 -8.03 3.70
C SER A 50 5.97 -8.22 2.18
N PRO A 51 7.21 -8.41 1.66
CA PRO A 51 7.34 -8.74 0.24
C PRO A 51 6.54 -10.01 -0.09
N VAL A 52 6.02 -10.08 -1.32
CA VAL A 52 5.14 -11.18 -1.78
C VAL A 52 5.58 -12.55 -1.22
N GLY A 53 4.68 -13.22 -0.48
CA GLY A 53 4.94 -14.52 0.15
C GLY A 53 5.59 -14.45 1.54
N TYR A 54 5.94 -13.27 2.04
CA TYR A 54 6.49 -13.08 3.39
C TYR A 54 5.48 -12.35 4.29
N TYR A 55 4.64 -13.11 4.98
CA TYR A 55 3.53 -12.61 5.80
C TYR A 55 3.79 -12.69 7.31
N THR A 56 4.88 -13.33 7.71
CA THR A 56 5.11 -13.72 9.12
C THR A 56 5.19 -12.56 10.09
N GLN A 57 5.65 -11.40 9.65
CA GLN A 57 5.72 -10.19 10.48
C GLN A 57 4.43 -9.35 10.38
N MET A 58 3.76 -9.35 9.23
CA MET A 58 2.58 -8.51 9.00
C MET A 58 1.34 -9.08 9.68
N ASN A 59 1.10 -10.39 9.63
CA ASN A 59 -0.10 -11.01 10.23
C ASN A 59 -0.28 -10.67 11.71
N PRO A 60 0.75 -10.74 12.59
CA PRO A 60 0.61 -10.32 14.00
C PRO A 60 0.22 -8.85 14.17
N VAL A 61 0.63 -7.97 13.24
CA VAL A 61 0.27 -6.54 13.29
C VAL A 61 -1.20 -6.36 12.91
N LEU A 62 -1.68 -7.03 11.87
CA LEU A 62 -3.10 -7.02 11.49
C LEU A 62 -3.98 -7.56 12.63
N GLU A 63 -3.58 -8.67 13.27
CA GLU A 63 -4.27 -9.22 14.45
C GLU A 63 -4.34 -8.23 15.61
N LYS A 64 -3.21 -7.59 15.93
CA LYS A 64 -3.14 -6.59 17.00
C LYS A 64 -4.07 -5.41 16.74
N ILE A 65 -4.07 -4.88 15.51
CA ILE A 65 -4.93 -3.74 15.15
C ILE A 65 -6.41 -4.19 15.18
N ALA A 66 -6.75 -5.34 14.59
CA ALA A 66 -8.12 -5.87 14.60
C ALA A 66 -8.63 -6.10 16.02
N ALA A 67 -7.81 -6.68 16.90
CA ALA A 67 -8.15 -6.93 18.31
C ALA A 67 -8.46 -5.63 19.08
N SER A 68 -7.84 -4.49 18.72
CA SER A 68 -8.14 -3.19 19.33
C SER A 68 -9.57 -2.69 19.07
N PHE A 69 -10.25 -3.27 18.07
CA PHE A 69 -11.65 -3.04 17.73
C PHE A 69 -12.56 -4.22 18.11
N GLY A 70 -12.05 -5.18 18.88
CA GLY A 70 -12.80 -6.38 19.28
C GLY A 70 -12.99 -7.38 18.14
N GLN A 71 -12.27 -7.24 17.03
CA GLN A 71 -12.38 -8.12 15.88
C GLN A 71 -11.35 -9.24 15.92
N LYS A 72 -11.71 -10.39 15.32
CA LYS A 72 -10.82 -11.54 15.16
C LYS A 72 -10.41 -11.69 13.72
N VAL A 73 -9.14 -12.04 13.51
CA VAL A 73 -8.61 -12.39 12.19
C VAL A 73 -8.70 -13.91 11.99
N THR A 74 -9.11 -14.32 10.80
CA THR A 74 -9.04 -15.70 10.32
C THR A 74 -8.18 -15.76 9.06
N TYR A 75 -7.67 -16.93 8.70
CA TYR A 75 -6.76 -17.09 7.59
C TYR A 75 -7.20 -18.19 6.63
N ASP A 76 -6.94 -18.00 5.34
CA ASP A 76 -6.95 -19.07 4.36
C ASP A 76 -5.58 -19.78 4.26
N HIS A 77 -5.48 -20.77 3.38
CA HIS A 77 -4.22 -21.51 3.15
C HIS A 77 -3.13 -20.66 2.45
N LYS A 78 -3.47 -19.51 1.89
CA LYS A 78 -2.53 -18.55 1.31
C LYS A 78 -2.10 -17.48 2.32
N SER A 79 -2.56 -17.62 3.57
CA SER A 79 -2.32 -16.66 4.66
C SER A 79 -3.02 -15.31 4.48
N THR A 80 -3.98 -15.19 3.58
CA THR A 80 -4.85 -14.01 3.51
C THR A 80 -5.56 -13.84 4.84
N ALA A 81 -5.45 -12.66 5.42
CA ALA A 81 -6.11 -12.32 6.68
C ALA A 81 -7.53 -11.80 6.39
N TYR A 82 -8.52 -12.31 7.13
CA TYR A 82 -9.92 -11.90 7.00
C TYR A 82 -10.50 -11.43 8.33
N ILE A 83 -11.28 -10.34 8.28
CA ILE A 83 -12.12 -9.85 9.37
C ILE A 83 -13.57 -9.90 8.87
N HIS A 84 -14.47 -10.51 9.65
CA HIS A 84 -15.87 -10.64 9.31
C HIS A 84 -16.69 -9.66 10.16
N LEU A 85 -17.47 -8.78 9.50
CA LEU A 85 -18.37 -7.84 10.14
C LEU A 85 -19.81 -8.23 9.79
N GLU A 86 -20.65 -8.43 10.80
CA GLU A 86 -22.09 -8.63 10.60
C GLU A 86 -22.71 -7.33 10.08
N GLY A 87 -23.58 -7.44 9.08
CA GLY A 87 -24.33 -6.35 8.50
C GLY A 87 -25.72 -6.19 9.15
N GLN A 88 -26.42 -5.11 8.78
CA GLN A 88 -27.84 -4.93 9.11
C GLN A 88 -28.75 -5.82 8.25
N ASP A 89 -28.29 -6.17 7.06
CA ASP A 89 -28.97 -6.96 6.05
C ASP A 89 -28.08 -8.12 5.60
N HIS A 90 -28.49 -9.33 5.91
CA HIS A 90 -27.76 -10.57 5.61
C HIS A 90 -28.07 -11.15 4.23
N SER A 91 -28.90 -10.46 3.42
CA SER A 91 -29.25 -10.91 2.06
C SER A 91 -28.08 -10.86 1.08
N LYS A 92 -27.02 -10.13 1.44
CA LYS A 92 -25.84 -9.89 0.61
C LYS A 92 -24.56 -9.91 1.45
N LYS A 93 -23.51 -10.47 0.89
CA LYS A 93 -22.15 -10.41 1.46
C LYS A 93 -21.21 -9.71 0.49
N VAL A 94 -20.48 -8.73 0.98
CA VAL A 94 -19.50 -7.95 0.22
C VAL A 94 -18.11 -8.16 0.77
N LEU A 95 -17.09 -8.06 -0.08
CA LEU A 95 -15.69 -8.14 0.31
C LEU A 95 -14.99 -6.82 -0.04
N ILE A 96 -14.28 -6.28 0.94
CA ILE A 96 -13.35 -5.16 0.78
C ILE A 96 -11.94 -5.74 0.83
N GLY A 97 -11.21 -5.65 -0.28
CA GLY A 97 -9.82 -6.09 -0.37
C GLY A 97 -8.86 -4.91 -0.32
N ALA A 98 -7.80 -5.04 0.48
CA ALA A 98 -6.64 -4.15 0.48
C ALA A 98 -5.41 -5.04 0.68
N HIS A 99 -4.54 -5.15 -0.31
CA HIS A 99 -3.49 -6.18 -0.24
C HIS A 99 -2.38 -5.81 0.75
N ALA A 100 -1.88 -6.85 1.43
CA ALA A 100 -0.88 -6.71 2.49
C ALA A 100 0.55 -6.99 2.01
N ASP A 101 0.69 -7.61 0.85
CA ASP A 101 2.00 -7.80 0.24
C ASP A 101 2.51 -6.51 -0.40
N THR A 102 3.80 -6.48 -0.62
CA THR A 102 4.49 -5.41 -1.33
C THR A 102 5.41 -6.01 -2.38
N ILE A 103 5.81 -5.21 -3.36
CA ILE A 103 6.97 -5.57 -4.16
C ILE A 103 8.19 -5.76 -3.27
N GLY A 104 9.14 -6.55 -3.74
CA GLY A 104 10.39 -6.84 -3.03
C GLY A 104 11.27 -7.74 -3.85
N CYS A 105 12.18 -8.44 -3.19
CA CYS A 105 13.07 -9.37 -3.85
C CYS A 105 13.29 -10.65 -3.03
N VAL A 106 13.88 -11.64 -3.69
CA VAL A 106 14.51 -12.79 -3.02
C VAL A 106 15.97 -12.88 -3.45
N VAL A 107 16.80 -13.46 -2.57
CA VAL A 107 18.18 -13.82 -2.91
C VAL A 107 18.15 -14.90 -3.99
N ARG A 108 18.63 -14.57 -5.19
CA ARG A 108 18.72 -15.51 -6.31
C ARG A 108 19.99 -16.38 -6.21
N ARG A 109 21.09 -15.77 -5.85
CA ARG A 109 22.38 -16.44 -5.59
C ARG A 109 23.32 -15.53 -4.81
N ILE A 110 24.35 -16.13 -4.23
CA ILE A 110 25.48 -15.46 -3.61
C ILE A 110 26.68 -15.57 -4.57
N ASP A 111 27.23 -14.42 -4.98
CA ASP A 111 28.42 -14.35 -5.84
C ASP A 111 29.68 -14.75 -5.06
N PRO A 112 30.79 -15.14 -5.75
CA PRO A 112 32.03 -15.55 -5.09
C PRO A 112 32.60 -14.50 -4.11
N ASN A 113 32.39 -13.20 -4.38
CA ASN A 113 32.80 -12.06 -3.54
C ASN A 113 31.83 -11.74 -2.39
N GLY A 114 30.80 -12.57 -2.16
CA GLY A 114 29.82 -12.38 -1.10
C GLY A 114 28.64 -11.46 -1.47
N TRP A 115 28.61 -10.84 -2.64
CA TRP A 115 27.48 -10.01 -3.05
C TRP A 115 26.23 -10.85 -3.36
N LEU A 116 25.05 -10.36 -2.99
CA LEU A 116 23.79 -11.05 -3.26
C LEU A 116 23.18 -10.59 -4.58
N ARG A 117 22.84 -11.55 -5.43
CA ARG A 117 22.01 -11.32 -6.61
C ARG A 117 20.55 -11.44 -6.25
N LEU A 118 19.76 -10.51 -6.74
CA LEU A 118 18.33 -10.45 -6.48
C LEU A 118 17.52 -11.07 -7.61
N ARG A 119 16.31 -11.52 -7.29
CA ARG A 119 15.18 -11.75 -8.18
C ARG A 119 13.99 -11.00 -7.64
N ASN A 120 13.34 -10.21 -8.48
CA ASN A 120 12.17 -9.42 -8.08
C ASN A 120 10.95 -10.29 -7.75
N LEU A 121 10.15 -9.77 -6.83
CA LEU A 121 8.79 -10.17 -6.52
C LEU A 121 7.90 -8.97 -6.87
N GLY A 122 7.00 -9.13 -7.83
CA GLY A 122 6.24 -8.04 -8.40
C GLY A 122 7.02 -7.14 -9.37
N GLY A 123 6.48 -5.98 -9.66
CA GLY A 123 6.97 -5.03 -10.67
C GLY A 123 8.11 -4.12 -10.19
N VAL A 124 9.20 -4.65 -9.67
CA VAL A 124 10.29 -3.86 -9.08
C VAL A 124 11.06 -3.04 -10.13
N PRO A 125 11.05 -1.69 -10.06
CA PRO A 125 11.88 -0.84 -10.92
C PRO A 125 13.30 -0.75 -10.34
N TYR A 126 14.23 -1.54 -10.84
CA TYR A 126 15.60 -1.63 -10.30
C TYR A 126 16.32 -0.27 -10.19
N ALA A 127 16.04 0.66 -11.11
CA ALA A 127 16.61 2.01 -11.03
C ALA A 127 16.21 2.77 -9.75
N SER A 128 15.04 2.46 -9.18
CA SER A 128 14.59 3.07 -7.92
C SER A 128 15.21 2.45 -6.68
N LEU A 129 15.94 1.35 -6.83
CA LEU A 129 16.58 0.63 -5.71
C LEU A 129 18.01 1.06 -5.46
N GLU A 130 18.70 1.69 -6.43
CA GLU A 130 20.11 2.07 -6.25
C GLU A 130 20.27 3.04 -5.08
N GLY A 131 21.11 2.68 -4.13
CA GLY A 131 21.34 3.47 -2.92
C GLY A 131 20.36 3.24 -1.78
N GLU A 132 19.42 2.30 -1.92
CA GLU A 132 18.46 1.98 -0.87
C GLU A 132 19.02 0.94 0.11
N THR A 133 18.66 1.12 1.39
CA THR A 133 18.87 0.12 2.44
C THR A 133 17.87 -1.01 2.30
N VAL A 134 18.35 -2.23 2.47
CA VAL A 134 17.50 -3.44 2.47
C VAL A 134 17.72 -4.28 3.71
N THR A 135 16.76 -5.12 4.02
CA THR A 135 16.87 -6.18 5.02
C THR A 135 16.69 -7.54 4.36
N VAL A 136 17.64 -8.43 4.58
CA VAL A 136 17.59 -9.84 4.18
C VAL A 136 17.01 -10.65 5.33
N HIS A 137 15.88 -11.32 5.09
CA HIS A 137 15.18 -12.15 6.07
C HIS A 137 15.48 -13.62 5.84
N THR A 138 16.27 -14.22 6.72
CA THR A 138 16.67 -15.64 6.61
C THR A 138 15.54 -16.58 7.05
N ARG A 139 15.62 -17.85 6.61
CA ARG A 139 14.61 -18.88 6.97
C ARG A 139 14.61 -19.25 8.46
N ASP A 140 15.69 -18.95 9.19
CA ASP A 140 15.79 -19.17 10.64
C ASP A 140 15.44 -17.90 11.47
N GLY A 141 14.91 -16.84 10.80
CA GLY A 141 14.41 -15.64 11.46
C GLY A 141 15.47 -14.59 11.79
N ARG A 142 16.71 -14.75 11.33
CA ARG A 142 17.72 -13.68 11.45
C ARG A 142 17.55 -12.64 10.34
N GLU A 143 18.00 -11.43 10.63
CA GLU A 143 17.92 -10.29 9.71
C GLU A 143 19.29 -9.68 9.53
N TYR A 144 19.61 -9.30 8.29
CA TYR A 144 20.86 -8.64 7.94
C TYR A 144 20.57 -7.45 7.04
N THR A 145 21.14 -6.29 7.35
CA THR A 145 21.01 -5.11 6.51
C THR A 145 22.05 -5.09 5.40
N GLY A 146 21.79 -4.29 4.39
CA GLY A 146 22.72 -4.08 3.28
C GLY A 146 22.28 -2.93 2.37
N LEU A 147 23.16 -2.60 1.46
CA LEU A 147 22.97 -1.54 0.46
C LEU A 147 22.71 -2.17 -0.91
N VAL A 148 21.71 -1.67 -1.63
CA VAL A 148 21.55 -1.99 -3.06
C VAL A 148 22.45 -1.10 -3.90
N ALA A 149 23.31 -1.71 -4.70
CA ALA A 149 24.23 -0.99 -5.58
C ALA A 149 24.26 -1.60 -6.98
N CYS A 150 24.61 -0.80 -7.99
CA CYS A 150 25.03 -1.32 -9.27
C CYS A 150 26.42 -1.95 -9.11
N GLN A 151 26.75 -2.99 -9.88
CA GLN A 151 28.12 -3.53 -9.91
C GLN A 151 29.16 -2.46 -10.26
N SER A 152 28.83 -1.61 -11.22
CA SER A 152 29.61 -0.43 -11.58
C SER A 152 29.16 0.80 -10.76
N HIS A 153 29.34 0.69 -9.43
CA HIS A 153 28.73 1.58 -8.42
C HIS A 153 29.37 2.98 -8.30
N SER A 154 30.50 3.25 -8.96
CA SER A 154 31.20 4.52 -8.78
C SER A 154 31.92 4.95 -10.05
N VAL A 155 31.70 6.19 -10.45
CA VAL A 155 32.38 6.84 -11.59
C VAL A 155 33.90 6.99 -11.37
N HIS A 156 34.36 6.94 -10.14
CA HIS A 156 35.79 7.00 -9.82
C HIS A 156 36.49 5.64 -9.96
N VAL A 157 35.72 4.56 -10.18
CA VAL A 157 36.23 3.17 -10.20
C VAL A 157 35.92 2.44 -11.49
N PHE A 158 34.76 2.75 -12.11
CA PHE A 158 34.24 2.02 -13.26
C PHE A 158 33.92 2.99 -14.42
N ASP A 159 34.47 2.72 -15.60
CA ASP A 159 34.29 3.54 -16.79
C ASP A 159 32.84 3.56 -17.28
N ASP A 160 32.08 2.46 -17.02
CA ASP A 160 30.68 2.30 -17.43
C ASP A 160 29.66 2.68 -16.34
N ALA A 161 30.08 3.31 -15.25
CA ALA A 161 29.19 3.61 -14.12
C ALA A 161 27.96 4.44 -14.51
N TYR A 162 28.07 5.35 -15.47
CA TYR A 162 26.94 6.15 -15.98
C TYR A 162 26.05 5.40 -16.98
N THR A 163 26.59 4.40 -17.69
CA THR A 163 25.90 3.75 -18.81
C THR A 163 25.42 2.34 -18.50
N SER A 164 25.93 1.76 -17.42
CA SER A 164 25.50 0.42 -16.94
C SER A 164 24.01 0.45 -16.61
N GLU A 165 23.25 -0.45 -17.24
CA GLU A 165 21.81 -0.59 -17.00
C GLU A 165 21.55 -0.97 -15.52
N ARG A 166 20.52 -0.38 -14.91
CA ARG A 166 20.02 -0.77 -13.58
C ARG A 166 18.98 -1.87 -13.75
N SER A 167 19.43 -3.11 -13.67
CA SER A 167 18.63 -4.30 -13.96
C SER A 167 18.95 -5.45 -13.01
N GLU A 168 18.20 -6.53 -13.07
CA GLU A 168 18.46 -7.78 -12.32
C GLU A 168 19.88 -8.33 -12.54
N LYS A 169 20.50 -8.03 -13.68
CA LYS A 169 21.84 -8.54 -14.02
C LYS A 169 22.96 -7.73 -13.37
N THR A 170 22.72 -6.48 -13.10
CA THR A 170 23.75 -5.50 -12.71
C THR A 170 23.61 -5.01 -11.27
N MET A 171 22.42 -5.14 -10.68
CA MET A 171 22.16 -4.72 -9.31
C MET A 171 22.47 -5.87 -8.33
N VAL A 172 23.04 -5.50 -7.18
CA VAL A 172 23.46 -6.41 -6.11
C VAL A 172 23.11 -5.83 -4.75
N VAL A 173 23.04 -6.70 -3.73
CA VAL A 173 23.10 -6.27 -2.33
C VAL A 173 24.50 -6.52 -1.79
N ILE A 174 25.07 -5.50 -1.17
CA ILE A 174 26.29 -5.54 -0.39
C ILE A 174 25.87 -5.50 1.07
N LEU A 175 26.14 -6.58 1.82
CA LEU A 175 25.76 -6.70 3.22
C LEU A 175 26.59 -5.78 4.13
N ASP A 176 25.96 -5.29 5.19
CA ASP A 176 26.62 -4.51 6.26
C ASP A 176 27.35 -5.46 7.24
N GLU A 177 27.99 -6.51 6.71
CA GLU A 177 28.70 -7.56 7.43
C GLU A 177 30.14 -7.66 6.96
N ASN A 178 31.04 -8.08 7.84
CA ASN A 178 32.44 -8.29 7.47
C ASN A 178 32.64 -9.63 6.75
N VAL A 179 32.06 -9.77 5.57
CA VAL A 179 32.10 -10.96 4.70
C VAL A 179 32.63 -10.59 3.32
N LYS A 180 33.46 -11.45 2.74
CA LYS A 180 34.12 -11.25 1.44
C LYS A 180 33.99 -12.43 0.50
N THR A 181 33.36 -13.51 0.95
CA THR A 181 33.21 -14.73 0.19
C THR A 181 31.81 -15.32 0.32
N LYS A 182 31.43 -16.11 -0.67
CA LYS A 182 30.19 -16.89 -0.63
C LYS A 182 30.09 -17.77 0.62
N ALA A 183 31.21 -18.38 1.05
CA ALA A 183 31.25 -19.28 2.20
C ALA A 183 30.91 -18.52 3.51
N GLU A 184 31.49 -17.32 3.69
CA GLU A 184 31.21 -16.48 4.87
C GLU A 184 29.79 -16.03 4.92
N VAL A 185 29.20 -15.57 3.80
CA VAL A 185 27.78 -15.20 3.71
C VAL A 185 26.86 -16.40 4.02
N SER A 186 27.20 -17.59 3.47
CA SER A 186 26.45 -18.82 3.76
C SER A 186 26.52 -19.21 5.24
N ALA A 187 27.64 -18.92 5.91
CA ALA A 187 27.81 -19.17 7.36
C ALA A 187 26.91 -18.25 8.21
N LEU A 188 26.51 -17.07 7.71
CA LEU A 188 25.47 -16.24 8.31
C LEU A 188 24.06 -16.88 8.22
N GLY A 189 23.89 -17.98 7.47
CA GLY A 189 22.60 -18.63 7.23
C GLY A 189 21.83 -18.10 6.02
N ILE A 190 22.36 -17.09 5.34
CA ILE A 190 21.78 -16.53 4.12
C ILE A 190 21.87 -17.56 2.99
N ARG A 191 20.75 -17.76 2.29
CA ARG A 191 20.64 -18.72 1.18
C ARG A 191 19.71 -18.23 0.07
N ASN A 192 19.75 -18.93 -1.06
CA ASN A 192 18.85 -18.65 -2.16
C ASN A 192 17.39 -18.81 -1.70
N GLY A 193 16.53 -17.84 -2.08
CA GLY A 193 15.13 -17.80 -1.71
C GLY A 193 14.83 -17.09 -0.38
N ASP A 194 15.83 -16.57 0.32
CA ASP A 194 15.60 -15.66 1.45
C ASP A 194 15.01 -14.34 0.94
N PHE A 195 14.06 -13.78 1.69
CA PHE A 195 13.37 -12.56 1.28
C PHE A 195 14.23 -11.32 1.51
N VAL A 196 14.03 -10.32 0.66
CA VAL A 196 14.70 -9.02 0.75
C VAL A 196 13.66 -7.93 0.66
N SER A 197 13.48 -7.19 1.75
CA SER A 197 12.64 -6.00 1.81
C SER A 197 13.47 -4.72 1.71
N VAL A 198 12.89 -3.67 1.14
CA VAL A 198 13.51 -2.35 1.03
C VAL A 198 12.94 -1.44 2.11
N ASP A 199 13.75 -0.56 2.68
CA ASP A 199 13.30 0.44 3.65
C ASP A 199 12.21 1.33 3.01
N PRO A 200 11.02 1.46 3.62
CA PRO A 200 9.94 2.28 3.09
C PRO A 200 10.23 3.78 3.10
N ARG A 201 11.14 4.27 3.92
CA ARG A 201 11.52 5.70 4.05
C ARG A 201 10.33 6.64 4.19
N CYS A 202 9.35 6.25 5.00
CA CYS A 202 8.08 6.95 5.18
C CYS A 202 8.26 8.36 5.75
N GLN A 203 7.71 9.36 5.08
CA GLN A 203 7.74 10.76 5.49
C GLN A 203 6.37 11.43 5.29
N PHE A 204 5.84 12.07 6.34
CA PHE A 204 4.73 13.01 6.25
C PHE A 204 5.26 14.44 6.37
N THR A 205 4.90 15.28 5.43
CA THR A 205 5.27 16.70 5.46
C THR A 205 4.22 17.53 6.21
N LYS A 206 4.62 18.72 6.68
CA LYS A 206 3.69 19.65 7.33
C LYS A 206 2.54 20.12 6.42
N ASN A 207 2.71 20.02 5.10
CA ASN A 207 1.71 20.41 4.10
C ASN A 207 0.86 19.22 3.64
N GLY A 208 0.84 18.09 4.37
CA GLY A 208 -0.02 16.95 4.12
C GLY A 208 0.49 15.93 3.08
N TYR A 209 1.66 16.14 2.47
CA TYR A 209 2.21 15.16 1.53
C TYR A 209 2.80 13.96 2.26
N LEU A 210 2.44 12.78 1.77
CA LEU A 210 3.03 11.49 2.14
C LEU A 210 3.99 11.04 1.04
N LYS A 211 5.22 10.72 1.42
CA LYS A 211 6.21 10.04 0.58
C LYS A 211 6.64 8.76 1.27
N SER A 212 6.54 7.66 0.58
CA SER A 212 6.97 6.35 1.09
C SER A 212 7.05 5.35 -0.06
N ARG A 213 7.85 4.30 0.08
CA ARG A 213 7.54 3.06 -0.64
C ARG A 213 6.31 2.44 -0.01
N TYR A 214 5.62 1.60 -0.76
CA TYR A 214 4.53 0.77 -0.24
C TYR A 214 3.31 1.57 0.26
N ILE A 215 3.06 2.79 -0.29
CA ILE A 215 1.74 3.39 -0.24
C ILE A 215 0.77 2.39 -0.88
N ASP A 216 1.20 1.80 -1.98
CA ASP A 216 0.70 0.60 -2.62
C ASP A 216 1.08 -0.64 -1.78
N ASP A 217 0.19 -1.32 -1.03
CA ASP A 217 -1.20 -0.90 -0.80
C ASP A 217 -1.46 -0.72 0.70
N LYS A 218 -0.39 -0.49 1.47
CA LYS A 218 -0.47 -0.32 2.94
C LYS A 218 -1.29 0.90 3.36
N ALA A 219 -1.43 1.89 2.48
CA ALA A 219 -2.29 3.03 2.74
C ALA A 219 -3.78 2.65 2.67
N ALA A 220 -4.17 1.74 1.78
CA ALA A 220 -5.53 1.21 1.75
C ALA A 220 -5.86 0.41 3.02
N ILE A 221 -4.93 -0.39 3.52
CA ILE A 221 -5.10 -1.07 4.82
C ILE A 221 -5.36 -0.06 5.94
N ALA A 222 -4.60 1.03 5.98
CA ALA A 222 -4.81 2.10 6.97
C ALA A 222 -6.18 2.79 6.79
N CYS A 223 -6.65 3.00 5.55
CA CYS A 223 -7.99 3.49 5.27
C CYS A 223 -9.07 2.52 5.77
N VAL A 224 -8.90 1.21 5.55
CA VAL A 224 -9.83 0.17 6.03
C VAL A 224 -9.89 0.15 7.56
N PHE A 225 -8.77 0.20 8.27
CA PHE A 225 -8.79 0.28 9.73
C PHE A 225 -9.32 1.62 10.27
N THR A 226 -9.13 2.72 9.53
CA THR A 226 -9.71 4.02 9.89
C THR A 226 -11.23 4.00 9.72
N MET A 227 -11.75 3.37 8.67
CA MET A 227 -13.18 3.09 8.50
C MET A 227 -13.70 2.26 9.68
N LEU A 228 -13.03 1.17 10.03
CA LEU A 228 -13.42 0.31 11.17
C LEU A 228 -13.45 1.09 12.49
N LYS A 229 -12.45 1.96 12.73
CA LYS A 229 -12.44 2.87 13.87
C LYS A 229 -13.64 3.81 13.86
N TYR A 230 -13.99 4.37 12.70
CA TYR A 230 -15.14 5.26 12.57
C TYR A 230 -16.44 4.53 12.89
N LEU A 231 -16.66 3.34 12.36
CA LEU A 231 -17.82 2.49 12.65
C LEU A 231 -17.94 2.20 14.14
N THR A 232 -16.86 1.72 14.75
CA THR A 232 -16.82 1.37 16.18
C THR A 232 -17.11 2.58 17.06
N LYS A 233 -16.45 3.71 16.80
CA LYS A 233 -16.63 4.94 17.60
C LYS A 233 -18.05 5.49 17.56
N ASN A 234 -18.73 5.32 16.43
CA ASN A 234 -20.07 5.85 16.21
C ASN A 234 -21.18 4.79 16.39
N ASN A 235 -20.85 3.58 16.83
CA ASN A 235 -21.77 2.45 16.98
C ASN A 235 -22.55 2.17 15.68
N LEU A 236 -21.87 2.22 14.54
CA LEU A 236 -22.45 1.96 13.23
C LEU A 236 -22.14 0.54 12.77
N THR A 237 -23.12 -0.08 12.13
CA THR A 237 -23.01 -1.41 11.55
C THR A 237 -23.03 -1.29 10.02
N PRO A 238 -22.20 -2.03 9.28
CA PRO A 238 -22.26 -2.09 7.82
C PRO A 238 -23.67 -2.40 7.32
N LYS A 239 -24.01 -1.92 6.14
CA LYS A 239 -25.34 -2.23 5.55
C LYS A 239 -25.49 -3.74 5.30
N TYR A 240 -24.46 -4.36 4.71
CA TYR A 240 -24.44 -5.80 4.37
C TYR A 240 -23.34 -6.54 5.14
N ASP A 241 -23.46 -7.86 5.24
CA ASP A 241 -22.36 -8.67 5.75
C ASP A 241 -21.10 -8.38 4.98
N THR A 242 -20.03 -8.03 5.71
CA THR A 242 -18.80 -7.53 5.11
C THR A 242 -17.61 -8.36 5.52
N VAL A 243 -16.79 -8.72 4.54
CA VAL A 243 -15.48 -9.35 4.75
C VAL A 243 -14.41 -8.33 4.41
N LEU A 244 -13.56 -7.98 5.37
CA LEU A 244 -12.34 -7.24 5.10
C LEU A 244 -11.25 -8.27 4.83
N ALA A 245 -10.57 -8.17 3.69
CA ALA A 245 -9.56 -9.13 3.25
C ALA A 245 -8.23 -8.41 3.02
N PHE A 246 -7.15 -9.01 3.52
CA PHE A 246 -5.78 -8.53 3.35
C PHE A 246 -4.93 -9.63 2.69
N PRO A 247 -5.05 -9.81 1.35
CA PRO A 247 -4.35 -10.86 0.63
C PRO A 247 -2.85 -10.60 0.49
N TYR A 248 -2.10 -11.69 0.22
CA TYR A 248 -0.69 -11.69 -0.12
C TYR A 248 -0.51 -12.34 -1.49
N GLY A 249 -0.13 -11.56 -2.48
CA GLY A 249 0.08 -12.04 -3.85
C GLY A 249 -0.64 -11.21 -4.90
N GLU A 250 -1.14 -10.02 -4.52
CA GLU A 250 -1.70 -9.06 -5.47
C GLU A 250 -0.63 -8.66 -6.48
N GLU A 251 0.55 -8.27 -6.02
CA GLU A 251 1.70 -7.78 -6.80
C GLU A 251 2.20 -8.77 -7.88
N ILE A 252 1.74 -10.01 -7.82
CA ILE A 252 1.99 -11.07 -8.82
C ILE A 252 0.71 -11.65 -9.41
N GLY A 253 -0.44 -10.99 -9.19
CA GLY A 253 -1.70 -11.17 -9.89
C GLY A 253 -2.56 -12.34 -9.42
N PHE A 254 -2.44 -12.83 -8.17
CA PHE A 254 -3.27 -13.91 -7.66
C PHE A 254 -3.82 -13.73 -6.23
N GLY A 255 -3.66 -12.59 -5.60
CA GLY A 255 -4.15 -12.34 -4.24
C GLY A 255 -5.66 -12.58 -4.12
N GLY A 256 -6.45 -12.04 -5.04
CA GLY A 256 -7.91 -12.18 -5.10
C GLY A 256 -8.44 -13.48 -5.69
N THR A 257 -7.60 -14.46 -6.05
CA THR A 257 -8.07 -15.67 -6.76
C THR A 257 -8.95 -16.60 -5.93
N TYR A 258 -8.88 -16.55 -4.61
CA TYR A 258 -9.84 -17.20 -3.72
C TYR A 258 -10.69 -16.12 -3.05
N VAL A 259 -12.00 -16.34 -3.06
CA VAL A 259 -12.99 -15.50 -2.39
C VAL A 259 -13.84 -16.38 -1.46
N PRO A 260 -14.08 -15.95 -0.21
CA PRO A 260 -14.96 -16.69 0.71
C PRO A 260 -16.37 -16.88 0.14
N GLU A 261 -16.99 -18.00 0.49
CA GLU A 261 -18.31 -18.39 0.01
C GLU A 261 -19.37 -17.32 0.32
N GLY A 262 -20.28 -17.10 -0.62
CA GLY A 262 -21.40 -16.18 -0.51
C GLY A 262 -21.08 -14.73 -0.81
N VAL A 263 -19.84 -14.38 -1.08
CA VAL A 263 -19.47 -13.02 -1.52
C VAL A 263 -20.01 -12.77 -2.94
N SER A 264 -20.77 -11.69 -3.10
CA SER A 264 -21.37 -11.29 -4.37
C SER A 264 -20.75 -10.03 -4.99
N GLU A 265 -20.02 -9.26 -4.19
CA GLU A 265 -19.28 -8.07 -4.64
C GLU A 265 -17.89 -8.06 -4.02
N TYR A 266 -16.88 -7.78 -4.83
CA TYR A 266 -15.49 -7.54 -4.42
C TYR A 266 -15.12 -6.10 -4.77
N VAL A 267 -14.86 -5.27 -3.78
CA VAL A 267 -14.35 -3.92 -3.97
C VAL A 267 -12.89 -3.89 -3.52
N ALA A 268 -11.98 -3.77 -4.47
CA ALA A 268 -10.56 -3.57 -4.19
C ALA A 268 -10.33 -2.10 -3.82
N ILE A 269 -9.79 -1.88 -2.64
CA ILE A 269 -9.19 -0.59 -2.29
C ILE A 269 -7.73 -0.72 -2.67
N ASP A 270 -7.30 0.01 -3.68
CA ASP A 270 -5.98 -0.10 -4.26
C ASP A 270 -5.57 1.28 -4.78
N ILE A 271 -4.31 1.51 -5.14
CA ILE A 271 -3.89 2.83 -5.59
C ILE A 271 -4.60 3.26 -6.88
N GLY A 272 -4.74 4.57 -7.06
CA GLY A 272 -4.93 5.16 -8.39
C GLY A 272 -3.60 5.56 -9.00
N LEU A 273 -3.59 5.90 -10.28
CA LEU A 273 -2.40 6.33 -10.99
C LEU A 273 -2.49 7.81 -11.34
N ILE A 274 -1.35 8.50 -11.35
CA ILE A 274 -1.23 9.89 -11.81
C ILE A 274 -0.38 9.92 -13.07
N GLY A 275 -0.93 10.50 -14.13
CA GLY A 275 -0.27 10.59 -15.42
C GLY A 275 -1.00 11.53 -16.36
N PRO A 276 -0.42 11.86 -17.52
CA PRO A 276 -1.02 12.83 -18.45
C PRO A 276 -2.37 12.41 -19.05
N ASP A 277 -2.69 11.10 -19.00
CA ASP A 277 -3.93 10.54 -19.55
C ASP A 277 -4.98 10.25 -18.44
N TYR A 278 -4.73 10.67 -17.19
CA TYR A 278 -5.59 10.39 -16.03
C TYR A 278 -6.05 11.69 -15.35
N ASP A 279 -7.30 11.70 -14.88
CA ASP A 279 -7.89 12.81 -14.13
C ASP A 279 -7.57 12.72 -12.63
N GLY A 280 -7.07 11.56 -12.17
CA GLY A 280 -6.61 11.34 -10.82
C GLY A 280 -5.47 12.27 -10.41
N SER A 281 -5.51 12.72 -9.16
CA SER A 281 -4.50 13.61 -8.57
C SER A 281 -4.15 13.17 -7.16
N GLU A 282 -3.05 13.68 -6.60
CA GLU A 282 -2.68 13.40 -5.20
C GLU A 282 -3.74 13.86 -4.17
N PHE A 283 -4.83 14.51 -4.59
CA PHE A 283 -5.79 15.13 -3.69
C PHE A 283 -7.17 14.49 -3.69
N ASN A 284 -7.49 13.71 -4.72
CA ASN A 284 -8.81 13.06 -4.88
C ASN A 284 -8.72 11.54 -4.67
N VAL A 285 -9.84 10.85 -4.73
CA VAL A 285 -9.90 9.40 -4.87
C VAL A 285 -10.14 9.05 -6.34
N ALA A 286 -9.41 8.08 -6.87
CA ALA A 286 -9.64 7.55 -8.22
C ALA A 286 -10.56 6.32 -8.16
N ILE A 287 -11.64 6.34 -8.94
CA ILE A 287 -12.53 5.21 -9.19
C ILE A 287 -12.08 4.58 -10.52
N CYS A 288 -11.66 3.33 -10.50
CA CYS A 288 -11.20 2.64 -11.70
C CYS A 288 -12.40 2.08 -12.47
N ALA A 289 -12.67 2.63 -13.66
CA ALA A 289 -13.71 2.10 -14.54
C ALA A 289 -13.24 0.90 -15.35
N LYS A 290 -11.93 0.82 -15.66
CA LYS A 290 -11.29 -0.30 -16.38
C LYS A 290 -9.83 -0.37 -16.02
N ASP A 291 -9.33 -1.55 -15.74
CA ASP A 291 -7.89 -1.84 -15.65
C ASP A 291 -7.36 -2.49 -16.96
N ALA A 292 -6.10 -2.94 -16.96
CA ALA A 292 -5.49 -3.58 -18.13
C ALA A 292 -6.24 -4.86 -18.57
N SER A 293 -6.86 -5.57 -17.63
CA SER A 293 -7.48 -6.88 -17.89
C SER A 293 -8.94 -6.77 -18.36
N ALA A 294 -9.78 -5.94 -17.72
CA ALA A 294 -11.21 -5.86 -18.01
C ALA A 294 -11.84 -4.55 -17.52
N PRO A 295 -13.03 -4.15 -18.06
CA PRO A 295 -13.89 -3.19 -17.38
C PRO A 295 -14.33 -3.76 -16.04
N TYR A 296 -14.48 -2.89 -15.04
CA TYR A 296 -15.17 -3.21 -13.79
C TYR A 296 -16.69 -3.25 -14.00
N ASP A 297 -17.43 -3.83 -13.02
CA ASP A 297 -18.88 -3.93 -13.12
C ASP A 297 -19.53 -2.54 -13.26
N TYR A 298 -20.34 -2.37 -14.28
CA TYR A 298 -20.95 -1.09 -14.63
C TYR A 298 -21.84 -0.52 -13.52
N ASP A 299 -22.73 -1.34 -12.97
CA ASP A 299 -23.67 -0.90 -11.94
C ASP A 299 -22.96 -0.60 -10.63
N LEU A 300 -21.97 -1.42 -10.24
CA LEU A 300 -21.20 -1.23 -9.03
C LEU A 300 -20.32 0.03 -9.14
N THR A 301 -19.68 0.26 -10.30
CA THR A 301 -18.90 1.48 -10.56
C THR A 301 -19.79 2.73 -10.50
N ASN A 302 -20.99 2.71 -11.11
CA ASN A 302 -21.93 3.82 -11.03
C ASN A 302 -22.40 4.08 -9.59
N ARG A 303 -22.58 3.04 -8.77
CA ARG A 303 -22.89 3.21 -7.34
C ARG A 303 -21.74 3.88 -6.59
N LEU A 304 -20.47 3.51 -6.86
CA LEU A 304 -19.31 4.15 -6.25
C LEU A 304 -19.25 5.64 -6.61
N ILE A 305 -19.53 6.00 -7.86
CA ILE A 305 -19.61 7.42 -8.30
C ILE A 305 -20.70 8.15 -7.50
N ALA A 306 -21.90 7.58 -7.41
CA ALA A 306 -23.01 8.18 -6.66
C ALA A 306 -22.68 8.29 -5.15
N TYR A 307 -21.98 7.33 -4.57
CA TYR A 307 -21.52 7.40 -3.19
C TYR A 307 -20.46 8.49 -2.98
N ALA A 308 -19.52 8.65 -3.92
CA ALA A 308 -18.53 9.72 -3.87
C ALA A 308 -19.18 11.10 -3.85
N GLU A 309 -20.19 11.32 -4.73
CA GLU A 309 -20.99 12.54 -4.76
C GLU A 309 -21.74 12.80 -3.46
N LYS A 310 -22.46 11.80 -2.94
CA LYS A 310 -23.22 11.90 -1.69
C LYS A 310 -22.36 12.10 -0.46
N ALA A 311 -21.15 11.55 -0.48
CA ALA A 311 -20.17 11.72 0.60
C ALA A 311 -19.39 13.03 0.48
N GLY A 312 -19.54 13.79 -0.61
CA GLY A 312 -18.78 15.01 -0.86
C GLY A 312 -17.30 14.76 -1.09
N CYS A 313 -16.95 13.58 -1.60
CA CYS A 313 -15.59 13.27 -1.97
C CYS A 313 -15.16 14.04 -3.23
N ASP A 314 -13.93 14.51 -3.24
CA ASP A 314 -13.25 14.90 -4.47
C ASP A 314 -12.79 13.60 -5.17
N TYR A 315 -13.27 13.33 -6.39
CA TYR A 315 -13.03 12.07 -7.07
C TYR A 315 -12.73 12.24 -8.57
N ALA A 316 -12.06 11.25 -9.14
CA ALA A 316 -11.88 11.07 -10.57
C ALA A 316 -12.38 9.69 -10.99
N VAL A 317 -12.71 9.52 -12.27
CA VAL A 317 -13.03 8.20 -12.87
C VAL A 317 -12.04 7.95 -13.99
N ASP A 318 -11.19 6.92 -13.82
CA ASP A 318 -10.08 6.68 -14.72
C ASP A 318 -10.15 5.29 -15.39
N VAL A 319 -9.48 5.19 -16.52
CA VAL A 319 -9.23 3.95 -17.27
C VAL A 319 -7.72 3.72 -17.30
N PHE A 320 -7.23 2.75 -16.53
CA PHE A 320 -5.81 2.49 -16.40
C PHE A 320 -5.29 1.53 -17.47
N TYR A 321 -4.14 1.86 -18.06
CA TYR A 321 -3.56 1.11 -19.19
C TYR A 321 -2.72 -0.10 -18.74
N ARG A 322 -1.89 0.07 -17.69
CA ARG A 322 -1.00 -0.98 -17.16
C ARG A 322 -1.19 -1.07 -15.65
N TYR A 323 -2.26 -1.70 -15.26
CA TYR A 323 -2.69 -1.78 -13.87
C TYR A 323 -3.66 -2.96 -13.73
N GLY A 324 -3.71 -3.57 -12.59
CA GLY A 324 -4.68 -4.61 -12.27
C GLY A 324 -4.91 -4.63 -10.77
N THR A 325 -6.01 -5.21 -10.31
CA THR A 325 -6.30 -5.40 -8.90
C THR A 325 -6.80 -6.80 -8.62
N ASP A 326 -6.85 -7.15 -7.36
CA ASP A 326 -7.43 -8.39 -6.87
C ASP A 326 -8.92 -8.55 -7.23
N GLY A 327 -9.65 -7.45 -7.44
CA GLY A 327 -11.04 -7.49 -7.90
C GLY A 327 -11.22 -8.20 -9.24
N ASN A 328 -10.50 -7.76 -10.27
CA ASN A 328 -10.52 -8.43 -11.58
C ASN A 328 -9.77 -9.76 -11.58
N ALA A 329 -8.77 -9.95 -10.71
CA ALA A 329 -8.14 -11.25 -10.50
C ALA A 329 -9.16 -12.28 -9.96
N ALA A 330 -10.05 -11.88 -9.05
CA ALA A 330 -11.12 -12.72 -8.52
C ALA A 330 -12.12 -13.16 -9.61
N VAL A 331 -12.57 -12.22 -10.45
CA VAL A 331 -13.46 -12.54 -11.58
C VAL A 331 -12.79 -13.50 -12.57
N ARG A 332 -11.54 -13.23 -12.90
CA ARG A 332 -10.75 -14.06 -13.82
C ARG A 332 -10.51 -15.47 -13.31
N ALA A 333 -10.44 -15.65 -11.99
CA ALA A 333 -10.30 -16.95 -11.34
C ALA A 333 -11.62 -17.78 -11.36
N GLY A 334 -12.72 -17.21 -11.86
CA GLY A 334 -14.01 -17.91 -12.00
C GLY A 334 -14.97 -17.69 -10.83
N ASN A 335 -14.70 -16.74 -9.93
CA ASN A 335 -15.65 -16.39 -8.89
C ASN A 335 -16.85 -15.64 -9.49
N ASN A 336 -18.06 -16.03 -9.16
CA ASN A 336 -19.30 -15.42 -9.62
C ASN A 336 -19.67 -14.21 -8.76
N LEU A 337 -19.01 -13.08 -9.03
CA LEU A 337 -19.20 -11.82 -8.30
C LEU A 337 -19.04 -10.60 -9.21
N ARG A 338 -19.48 -9.45 -8.72
CA ARG A 338 -19.21 -8.14 -9.33
C ARG A 338 -17.94 -7.56 -8.71
N ALA A 339 -17.05 -7.00 -9.53
CA ALA A 339 -15.84 -6.36 -9.05
C ALA A 339 -15.86 -4.84 -9.32
N ALA A 340 -15.28 -4.08 -8.41
CA ALA A 340 -14.95 -2.67 -8.58
C ALA A 340 -13.63 -2.35 -7.86
N ALA A 341 -13.02 -1.22 -8.21
CA ALA A 341 -11.81 -0.75 -7.54
C ALA A 341 -11.79 0.77 -7.43
N PHE A 342 -11.25 1.26 -6.32
CA PHE A 342 -10.96 2.69 -6.11
C PHE A 342 -9.86 2.86 -5.06
N GLY A 343 -9.20 4.00 -5.07
CA GLY A 343 -8.26 4.34 -4.01
C GLY A 343 -7.49 5.62 -4.25
N MET A 344 -6.43 5.81 -3.48
CA MET A 344 -5.63 7.02 -3.49
C MET A 344 -4.68 7.04 -4.71
N PRO A 345 -4.75 8.07 -5.60
CA PRO A 345 -3.76 8.20 -6.65
C PRO A 345 -2.36 8.50 -6.12
N VAL A 346 -1.36 7.86 -6.71
CA VAL A 346 0.05 8.03 -6.36
C VAL A 346 0.90 8.44 -7.56
N LEU A 347 1.91 9.27 -7.32
CA LEU A 347 3.04 9.49 -8.23
C LEU A 347 4.11 8.44 -7.98
N CYS A 348 4.85 8.05 -9.01
CA CYS A 348 6.00 7.15 -8.92
C CYS A 348 5.65 5.77 -8.35
N SER A 349 4.48 5.22 -8.72
CA SER A 349 4.03 3.87 -8.34
C SER A 349 5.15 2.84 -8.45
N LEU A 350 5.20 1.91 -7.50
CA LEU A 350 6.22 0.86 -7.33
C LEU A 350 7.65 1.38 -7.03
N GLY A 351 7.84 2.71 -6.96
CA GLY A 351 9.11 3.35 -6.59
C GLY A 351 9.05 4.02 -5.20
N MET A 352 9.60 5.23 -5.12
CA MET A 352 9.36 6.14 -3.99
C MET A 352 8.08 6.92 -4.29
N GLU A 353 6.97 6.41 -3.81
CA GLU A 353 5.65 6.91 -4.11
C GLU A 353 5.33 8.21 -3.36
N ARG A 354 4.42 9.00 -3.92
CA ARG A 354 3.92 10.20 -3.29
C ARG A 354 2.43 10.38 -3.50
N THR A 355 1.73 10.74 -2.44
CA THR A 355 0.34 11.18 -2.44
C THR A 355 0.10 12.24 -1.37
N HIS A 356 -1.15 12.61 -1.12
CA HIS A 356 -1.52 13.60 -0.11
C HIS A 356 -2.58 13.05 0.83
N ILE A 357 -2.60 13.52 2.08
CA ILE A 357 -3.57 13.08 3.10
C ILE A 357 -5.02 13.30 2.67
N LEU A 358 -5.31 14.29 1.83
CA LEU A 358 -6.64 14.50 1.28
C LEU A 358 -7.12 13.34 0.41
N SER A 359 -6.23 12.71 -0.35
CA SER A 359 -6.55 11.53 -1.14
C SER A 359 -6.92 10.34 -0.26
N LEU A 360 -6.13 10.08 0.81
CA LEU A 360 -6.45 9.02 1.78
C LEU A 360 -7.79 9.29 2.49
N ASN A 361 -8.06 10.56 2.78
CA ASN A 361 -9.30 10.98 3.40
C ASN A 361 -10.51 10.75 2.47
N ASN A 362 -10.42 11.15 1.19
CA ASN A 362 -11.46 10.91 0.20
C ASN A 362 -11.67 9.40 -0.01
N THR A 363 -10.61 8.60 -0.06
CA THR A 363 -10.68 7.14 -0.14
C THR A 363 -11.42 6.54 1.06
N THR A 364 -11.09 6.97 2.28
CA THR A 364 -11.76 6.50 3.50
C THR A 364 -13.24 6.92 3.54
N ASN A 365 -13.56 8.13 3.09
CA ASN A 365 -14.94 8.62 3.03
C ASN A 365 -15.79 7.87 2.00
N LEU A 366 -15.23 7.57 0.81
CA LEU A 366 -15.91 6.74 -0.19
C LEU A 366 -16.12 5.31 0.33
N LEU A 367 -15.15 4.75 1.02
CA LEU A 367 -15.27 3.43 1.65
C LEU A 367 -16.39 3.41 2.70
N LEU A 368 -16.48 4.44 3.56
CA LEU A 368 -17.56 4.59 4.53
C LEU A 368 -18.93 4.72 3.84
N ALA A 369 -19.02 5.51 2.76
CA ALA A 369 -20.24 5.66 2.00
C ALA A 369 -20.72 4.33 1.39
N TYR A 370 -19.81 3.54 0.83
CA TYR A 370 -20.09 2.23 0.28
C TYR A 370 -20.57 1.24 1.36
N ILE A 371 -19.85 1.16 2.47
CA ILE A 371 -20.15 0.22 3.57
C ILE A 371 -21.49 0.51 4.24
N LEU A 372 -21.86 1.78 4.34
CA LEU A 372 -23.10 2.23 4.97
C LEU A 372 -24.28 2.32 3.98
N ASP A 373 -24.02 2.18 2.68
CA ASP A 373 -25.00 2.25 1.58
C ASP A 373 -25.84 3.55 1.63
N ILE A 374 -25.20 4.71 1.63
CA ILE A 374 -25.82 6.02 1.81
C ILE A 374 -26.17 6.73 0.50
#